data_e608fdf1093e57dc181b38febc8d65c5
#
_entry.id   e608fdf1093e57dc181b38febc8d65c5
#
_cell.length_a   1.000
_cell.length_b   1.000
_cell.length_c   1.000
_cell.angle_alpha   90.00
_cell.angle_beta   90.00
_cell.angle_gamma   90.00
#
_symmetry.space_group_name_H-M   'P 1'
#
loop_
_entity.id
_entity.type
_entity.pdbx_description
1 polymer ?
#
loop_
_entity_poly.entity_id
_entity_poly.type
_entity_poly.pdbx_seq_one_letter_code
_entity_poly.pdbx_strand_id
1 'polypeptide(L)'
;MSKNPYEILGVDPNSTEDQVKSAYRKLAKKYHPDVNKEPGSEEKFKEISQAYEDITNPKPQQHFQPPHNPFKNTPLNNFRRGLNLPITIRLELEVSEAFEDHIKTVEYDRLFYCEECRGNGGNGTQHMCTDCMGSGEHYITQNLGFMFVRNYAGPCHKCRGRGSYFSNTCQKCQGVGHQTRHEIFRVTLPKGSNFKGVVFEGRGNYGDLEQNPGTLFIEVIIKQTETLFFDQQLNLHHEIYVDPVQALVEPSFSYKHPSGNILKFKFNSSVKSGYVHIVKNKGIPTSSETRSDLHLKFLYNIPKDLNEEEEQFLSSYIDSRKRRELL
;
A
#
# COMPACT_ATOMS: atom_id res chain seq x y z
N MET A 1 11.85 1.46 -27.56
CA MET A 1 10.42 1.11 -27.66
C MET A 1 10.33 -0.40 -27.56
N SER A 2 9.81 -0.97 -26.49
CA SER A 2 9.63 -2.41 -26.34
C SER A 2 8.50 -2.86 -27.28
N LYS A 3 8.79 -3.84 -28.14
CA LYS A 3 7.78 -4.42 -29.03
C LYS A 3 6.75 -5.19 -28.19
N ASN A 4 5.49 -5.14 -28.61
CA ASN A 4 4.41 -5.86 -27.95
C ASN A 4 4.68 -7.39 -27.99
N PRO A 5 4.64 -8.12 -26.85
CA PRO A 5 4.89 -9.57 -26.80
C PRO A 5 3.99 -10.38 -27.76
N TYR A 6 2.75 -9.97 -27.96
CA TYR A 6 1.82 -10.62 -28.90
C TYR A 6 2.26 -10.45 -30.36
N GLU A 7 2.82 -9.28 -30.71
CA GLU A 7 3.38 -9.04 -32.06
C GLU A 7 4.63 -9.88 -32.31
N ILE A 8 5.47 -10.10 -31.30
CA ILE A 8 6.67 -10.92 -31.41
C ILE A 8 6.31 -12.40 -31.70
N LEU A 9 5.26 -12.91 -31.06
CA LEU A 9 4.76 -14.26 -31.30
C LEU A 9 3.85 -14.37 -32.52
N GLY A 10 3.42 -13.24 -33.12
CA GLY A 10 2.53 -13.20 -34.27
C GLY A 10 1.12 -13.71 -33.98
N VAL A 11 0.60 -13.42 -32.77
CA VAL A 11 -0.74 -13.81 -32.31
C VAL A 11 -1.55 -12.59 -31.92
N ASP A 12 -2.88 -12.71 -31.96
CA ASP A 12 -3.78 -11.64 -31.51
C ASP A 12 -3.74 -11.50 -29.97
N PRO A 13 -3.86 -10.28 -29.41
CA PRO A 13 -3.93 -10.07 -27.96
C PRO A 13 -5.03 -10.86 -27.23
N ASN A 14 -6.09 -11.25 -27.95
CA ASN A 14 -7.18 -12.07 -27.42
C ASN A 14 -7.01 -13.58 -27.68
N SER A 15 -5.83 -14.01 -28.15
CA SER A 15 -5.56 -15.42 -28.41
C SER A 15 -5.60 -16.26 -27.15
N THR A 16 -6.10 -17.49 -27.26
CA THR A 16 -6.12 -18.45 -26.14
C THR A 16 -4.70 -18.90 -25.79
N GLU A 17 -4.49 -19.36 -24.55
CA GLU A 17 -3.20 -19.85 -24.07
C GLU A 17 -2.63 -20.97 -24.96
N ASP A 18 -3.49 -21.85 -25.48
CA ASP A 18 -3.09 -22.92 -26.40
C ASP A 18 -2.60 -22.39 -27.76
N GLN A 19 -3.19 -21.30 -28.25
CA GLN A 19 -2.76 -20.62 -29.48
C GLN A 19 -1.39 -19.96 -29.28
N VAL A 20 -1.19 -19.27 -28.17
CA VAL A 20 0.10 -18.68 -27.78
C VAL A 20 1.19 -19.74 -27.66
N LYS A 21 0.89 -20.86 -26.99
CA LYS A 21 1.80 -21.99 -26.83
C LYS A 21 2.17 -22.68 -28.17
N SER A 22 1.18 -22.78 -29.05
CA SER A 22 1.41 -23.34 -30.39
C SER A 22 2.30 -22.44 -31.26
N ALA A 23 2.07 -21.12 -31.22
CA ALA A 23 2.88 -20.12 -31.92
C ALA A 23 4.34 -20.13 -31.41
N TYR A 24 4.49 -20.13 -30.07
CA TYR A 24 5.81 -20.23 -29.43
C TYR A 24 6.58 -21.48 -29.90
N ARG A 25 5.96 -22.68 -29.87
CA ARG A 25 6.61 -23.94 -30.32
C ARG A 25 7.07 -23.89 -31.76
N LYS A 26 6.28 -23.28 -32.65
CA LYS A 26 6.63 -23.12 -34.07
C LYS A 26 7.86 -22.21 -34.23
N LEU A 27 7.85 -21.05 -33.57
CA LEU A 27 8.93 -20.07 -33.65
C LEU A 27 10.21 -20.59 -32.94
N ALA A 28 10.08 -21.21 -31.78
CA ALA A 28 11.18 -21.76 -31.02
C ALA A 28 11.90 -22.88 -31.84
N LYS A 29 11.15 -23.74 -32.55
CA LYS A 29 11.73 -24.77 -33.44
C LYS A 29 12.45 -24.15 -34.64
N LYS A 30 11.94 -23.03 -35.18
CA LYS A 30 12.52 -22.32 -36.33
C LYS A 30 13.82 -21.59 -36.00
N TYR A 31 13.91 -21.03 -34.80
CA TYR A 31 15.04 -20.20 -34.36
C TYR A 31 15.91 -20.90 -33.30
N HIS A 32 15.73 -22.20 -33.09
CA HIS A 32 16.54 -22.96 -32.13
C HIS A 32 18.03 -22.93 -32.51
N PRO A 33 18.95 -22.64 -31.54
CA PRO A 33 20.36 -22.47 -31.84
C PRO A 33 21.01 -23.76 -32.43
N ASP A 34 20.45 -24.94 -32.13
CA ASP A 34 20.95 -26.20 -32.73
C ASP A 34 20.47 -26.43 -34.18
N VAL A 35 19.36 -25.78 -34.57
CA VAL A 35 18.73 -25.99 -35.88
C VAL A 35 19.05 -24.86 -36.85
N ASN A 36 19.14 -23.63 -36.36
CA ASN A 36 19.37 -22.44 -37.16
C ASN A 36 20.65 -21.73 -36.72
N LYS A 37 21.68 -21.79 -37.53
CA LYS A 37 23.00 -21.17 -37.30
C LYS A 37 23.16 -19.80 -37.99
N GLU A 38 22.07 -19.20 -38.48
CA GLU A 38 22.15 -17.87 -39.09
C GLU A 38 22.47 -16.78 -38.05
N PRO A 39 23.27 -15.77 -38.46
CA PRO A 39 23.55 -14.64 -37.56
C PRO A 39 22.24 -13.96 -37.12
N GLY A 40 22.04 -13.80 -35.79
CA GLY A 40 20.84 -13.17 -35.20
C GLY A 40 19.70 -14.13 -34.84
N SER A 41 19.83 -15.45 -35.13
CA SER A 41 18.81 -16.43 -34.72
C SER A 41 18.76 -16.62 -33.20
N GLU A 42 19.88 -16.55 -32.52
CA GLU A 42 19.96 -16.64 -31.06
C GLU A 42 19.26 -15.44 -30.35
N GLU A 43 19.42 -14.21 -30.89
CA GLU A 43 18.76 -13.03 -30.39
C GLU A 43 17.25 -13.13 -30.57
N LYS A 44 16.80 -13.59 -31.75
CA LYS A 44 15.37 -13.82 -32.03
C LYS A 44 14.79 -14.92 -31.13
N PHE A 45 15.54 -16.00 -30.86
CA PHE A 45 15.10 -17.03 -29.94
C PHE A 45 14.92 -16.48 -28.51
N LYS A 46 15.82 -15.60 -28.04
CA LYS A 46 15.70 -14.91 -26.74
C LYS A 46 14.47 -14.00 -26.71
N GLU A 47 14.24 -13.20 -27.76
CA GLU A 47 13.05 -12.34 -27.86
C GLU A 47 11.74 -13.15 -27.83
N ILE A 48 11.68 -14.26 -28.55
CA ILE A 48 10.51 -15.15 -28.60
C ILE A 48 10.25 -15.80 -27.23
N SER A 49 11.30 -16.28 -26.57
CA SER A 49 11.19 -16.90 -25.24
C SER A 49 10.74 -15.90 -24.18
N GLN A 50 11.29 -14.68 -24.22
CA GLN A 50 10.88 -13.60 -23.32
C GLN A 50 9.43 -13.18 -23.55
N ALA A 51 9.00 -13.04 -24.82
CA ALA A 51 7.62 -12.72 -25.16
C ALA A 51 6.63 -13.78 -24.68
N TYR A 52 7.00 -15.07 -24.75
CA TYR A 52 6.19 -16.16 -24.24
C TYR A 52 6.07 -16.12 -22.72
N GLU A 53 7.17 -15.88 -22.00
CA GLU A 53 7.16 -15.70 -20.53
C GLU A 53 6.31 -14.49 -20.11
N ASP A 54 6.41 -13.38 -20.81
CA ASP A 54 5.67 -12.15 -20.50
C ASP A 54 4.15 -12.33 -20.70
N ILE A 55 3.71 -13.23 -21.59
CA ILE A 55 2.30 -13.56 -21.81
C ILE A 55 1.80 -14.63 -20.83
N THR A 56 2.57 -15.70 -20.61
CA THR A 56 2.12 -16.85 -19.79
C THR A 56 2.32 -16.65 -18.30
N ASN A 57 3.34 -15.89 -17.92
CA ASN A 57 3.57 -15.40 -16.56
C ASN A 57 3.64 -13.89 -16.60
N PRO A 58 2.51 -13.17 -16.75
CA PRO A 58 2.52 -11.72 -16.67
C PRO A 58 3.13 -11.39 -15.30
N LYS A 59 4.35 -10.85 -15.31
CA LYS A 59 4.93 -10.28 -14.10
C LYS A 59 3.85 -9.37 -13.55
N PRO A 60 3.43 -9.51 -12.29
CA PRO A 60 2.36 -8.68 -11.75
C PRO A 60 2.74 -7.24 -12.09
N GLN A 61 1.87 -6.58 -12.86
CA GLN A 61 2.04 -5.17 -13.21
C GLN A 61 2.38 -4.49 -11.91
N GLN A 62 3.46 -3.74 -11.91
CA GLN A 62 3.94 -3.00 -10.75
C GLN A 62 2.82 -2.09 -10.27
N HIS A 63 1.87 -2.67 -9.54
CA HIS A 63 1.04 -1.90 -8.64
C HIS A 63 2.03 -1.23 -7.70
N PHE A 64 2.06 0.09 -7.78
CA PHE A 64 2.62 1.04 -6.86
C PHE A 64 3.54 0.35 -5.84
N GLN A 65 4.78 0.11 -6.24
CA GLN A 65 5.78 -0.27 -5.25
C GLN A 65 5.84 0.94 -4.32
N PRO A 66 5.51 0.77 -3.03
CA PRO A 66 5.88 1.78 -2.05
C PRO A 66 7.35 2.07 -2.31
N PRO A 67 7.77 3.34 -2.22
CA PRO A 67 9.13 3.73 -2.57
C PRO A 67 10.06 2.69 -2.00
N HIS A 68 10.90 2.12 -2.85
CA HIS A 68 11.84 1.05 -2.51
C HIS A 68 12.34 1.31 -1.10
N ASN A 69 11.97 0.44 -0.16
CA ASN A 69 12.64 0.46 1.12
C ASN A 69 14.10 0.13 0.80
N PRO A 70 15.00 1.15 0.75
CA PRO A 70 16.40 0.94 0.34
C PRO A 70 17.12 -0.01 1.31
N PHE A 71 16.43 -0.43 2.38
CA PHE A 71 16.96 -1.24 3.47
C PHE A 71 16.55 -2.71 3.40
N LYS A 72 15.74 -3.14 2.40
CA LYS A 72 15.34 -4.54 2.28
C LYS A 72 16.51 -5.50 2.00
N ASN A 73 17.67 -4.97 1.58
CA ASN A 73 18.86 -5.75 1.22
C ASN A 73 20.14 -5.29 1.94
N THR A 74 20.04 -4.51 3.02
CA THR A 74 21.24 -4.17 3.80
C THR A 74 21.52 -5.29 4.79
N PRO A 75 22.68 -5.97 4.70
CA PRO A 75 23.11 -6.90 5.72
C PRO A 75 23.15 -6.20 7.08
N LEU A 76 22.73 -6.91 8.14
CA LEU A 76 22.80 -6.42 9.53
C LEU A 76 24.21 -5.96 9.96
N ASN A 77 25.25 -6.23 9.16
CA ASN A 77 26.59 -5.67 9.29
C ASN A 77 26.63 -4.15 9.21
N ASN A 78 25.62 -3.51 8.65
CA ASN A 78 25.52 -2.05 8.66
C ASN A 78 25.05 -1.50 10.02
N PHE A 79 24.62 -2.33 10.94
CA PHE A 79 24.39 -1.94 12.35
C PHE A 79 25.65 -1.34 13.02
N ARG A 80 26.86 -1.73 12.54
CA ARG A 80 28.14 -1.17 13.01
C ARG A 80 28.55 0.12 12.30
N ARG A 81 27.88 0.51 11.21
CA ARG A 81 28.27 1.67 10.40
C ARG A 81 27.39 2.90 10.64
N GLY A 82 26.72 2.99 11.79
CA GLY A 82 25.99 4.20 12.17
C GLY A 82 24.86 4.56 11.20
N LEU A 83 24.25 3.58 10.56
CA LEU A 83 23.04 3.84 9.79
C LEU A 83 21.89 4.10 10.74
N ASN A 84 21.44 5.35 10.74
CA ASN A 84 20.24 5.79 11.41
C ASN A 84 19.07 5.01 10.83
N LEU A 85 18.61 3.97 11.55
CA LEU A 85 17.53 3.12 11.07
C LEU A 85 16.20 3.84 11.23
N PRO A 86 15.48 4.11 10.13
CA PRO A 86 14.17 4.71 10.21
C PRO A 86 13.18 3.73 10.84
N ILE A 87 12.17 4.28 11.48
CA ILE A 87 10.98 3.55 11.94
C ILE A 87 9.81 4.04 11.09
N THR A 88 9.01 3.11 10.57
CA THR A 88 7.78 3.44 9.86
C THR A 88 6.60 2.93 10.65
N ILE A 89 5.66 3.81 10.95
CA ILE A 89 4.41 3.50 11.63
C ILE A 89 3.26 3.83 10.68
N ARG A 90 2.24 2.98 10.65
CA ARG A 90 0.99 3.25 9.94
C ARG A 90 -0.03 3.77 10.94
N LEU A 91 -0.59 4.92 10.64
CA LEU A 91 -1.62 5.55 11.44
C LEU A 91 -2.90 5.65 10.62
N GLU A 92 -3.93 4.98 11.09
CA GLU A 92 -5.24 5.01 10.46
C GLU A 92 -6.08 6.17 11.00
N LEU A 93 -6.67 6.93 10.08
CA LEU A 93 -7.61 8.01 10.37
C LEU A 93 -8.98 7.68 9.77
N GLU A 94 -10.03 8.09 10.46
CA GLU A 94 -11.36 8.13 9.87
C GLU A 94 -11.47 9.30 8.88
N VAL A 95 -12.36 9.19 7.88
CA VAL A 95 -12.55 10.26 6.89
C VAL A 95 -12.86 11.60 7.55
N SER A 96 -13.62 11.60 8.65
CA SER A 96 -13.95 12.81 9.42
C SER A 96 -12.73 13.51 9.99
N GLU A 97 -11.73 12.76 10.41
CA GLU A 97 -10.50 13.28 11.00
C GLU A 97 -9.57 13.96 9.96
N ALA A 98 -9.79 13.70 8.68
CA ALA A 98 -8.99 14.31 7.60
C ALA A 98 -9.24 15.81 7.40
N PHE A 99 -10.35 16.34 7.94
CA PHE A 99 -10.79 17.71 7.70
C PHE A 99 -10.23 18.76 8.66
N GLU A 100 -9.65 18.35 9.77
CA GLU A 100 -9.14 19.22 10.83
C GLU A 100 -7.70 18.81 11.21
N ASP A 101 -7.06 19.69 11.98
CA ASP A 101 -5.77 19.36 12.59
C ASP A 101 -6.01 18.38 13.76
N HIS A 102 -5.28 17.31 13.79
CA HIS A 102 -5.42 16.28 14.81
C HIS A 102 -4.14 16.06 15.61
N ILE A 103 -4.34 15.81 16.91
CA ILE A 103 -3.28 15.33 17.78
C ILE A 103 -3.53 13.86 18.04
N LYS A 104 -2.63 13.01 17.57
CA LYS A 104 -2.65 11.56 17.82
C LYS A 104 -1.48 11.17 18.69
N THR A 105 -1.71 10.16 19.52
CA THR A 105 -0.64 9.52 20.29
C THR A 105 -0.24 8.25 19.56
N VAL A 106 1.02 8.12 19.23
CA VAL A 106 1.59 6.91 18.65
C VAL A 106 2.52 6.24 19.65
N GLU A 107 2.41 4.95 19.74
CA GLU A 107 3.21 4.11 20.61
C GLU A 107 4.05 3.19 19.74
N TYR A 108 5.34 3.13 20.03
CA TYR A 108 6.26 2.32 19.22
C TYR A 108 7.49 1.93 20.00
N ASP A 109 8.07 0.82 19.59
CA ASP A 109 9.31 0.35 20.15
C ASP A 109 10.50 0.96 19.40
N ARG A 110 11.47 1.44 20.18
CA ARG A 110 12.67 2.11 19.68
C ARG A 110 13.91 1.45 20.23
N LEU A 111 14.87 1.21 19.35
CA LEU A 111 16.17 0.70 19.73
C LEU A 111 17.08 1.83 20.22
N PHE A 112 17.64 1.63 21.40
CA PHE A 112 18.69 2.48 21.97
C PHE A 112 19.96 1.66 22.14
N TYR A 113 21.11 2.27 22.00
CA TYR A 113 22.35 1.61 22.36
C TYR A 113 22.36 1.31 23.87
N CYS A 114 23.00 0.22 24.23
CA CYS A 114 23.19 -0.12 25.64
C CYS A 114 24.19 0.84 26.28
N GLU A 115 23.75 1.59 27.28
CA GLU A 115 24.56 2.59 27.98
C GLU A 115 25.80 1.99 28.66
N GLU A 116 25.67 0.74 29.20
CA GLU A 116 26.75 0.08 29.91
C GLU A 116 27.92 -0.31 28.98
N CYS A 117 27.63 -0.93 27.85
CA CYS A 117 28.68 -1.32 26.90
C CYS A 117 28.80 -0.37 25.70
N ARG A 118 28.05 0.73 25.68
CA ARG A 118 28.08 1.74 24.63
C ARG A 118 27.89 1.14 23.22
N GLY A 119 26.95 0.22 23.07
CA GLY A 119 26.66 -0.45 21.82
C GLY A 119 27.57 -1.64 21.49
N ASN A 120 28.69 -1.83 22.19
CA ASN A 120 29.68 -2.87 21.88
C ASN A 120 29.18 -4.29 22.19
N GLY A 121 28.22 -4.47 23.08
CA GLY A 121 27.69 -5.76 23.51
C GLY A 121 28.58 -6.51 24.52
N GLY A 122 29.70 -5.91 24.87
CA GLY A 122 30.65 -6.46 25.85
C GLY A 122 31.88 -5.60 25.96
N ASN A 123 32.83 -6.06 26.75
CA ASN A 123 34.14 -5.44 26.94
C ASN A 123 35.23 -6.51 26.99
N GLY A 124 36.48 -6.07 27.07
CA GLY A 124 37.66 -6.93 27.02
C GLY A 124 38.17 -7.16 25.60
N THR A 125 38.78 -8.32 25.35
CA THR A 125 39.35 -8.64 24.05
C THR A 125 38.26 -8.98 23.04
N GLN A 126 38.34 -8.36 21.86
CA GLN A 126 37.44 -8.65 20.75
C GLN A 126 37.94 -9.87 19.96
N HIS A 127 37.08 -10.84 19.78
CA HIS A 127 37.35 -12.06 19.02
C HIS A 127 36.51 -12.09 17.75
N MET A 128 37.11 -12.47 16.63
CA MET A 128 36.37 -12.73 15.40
C MET A 128 35.45 -13.95 15.58
N CYS A 129 34.23 -13.87 15.08
CA CYS A 129 33.32 -14.98 15.16
C CYS A 129 33.77 -16.10 14.21
N THR A 130 34.07 -17.25 14.78
CA THR A 130 34.52 -18.44 14.03
C THR A 130 33.41 -19.06 13.16
N ASP A 131 32.16 -18.95 13.59
CA ASP A 131 31.02 -19.57 12.91
C ASP A 131 30.66 -18.88 11.58
N CYS A 132 30.83 -17.56 11.51
CA CYS A 132 30.61 -16.78 10.30
C CYS A 132 31.90 -16.19 9.72
N MET A 133 33.05 -16.49 10.31
CA MET A 133 34.36 -15.99 9.89
C MET A 133 34.38 -14.45 9.71
N GLY A 134 33.73 -13.74 10.62
CA GLY A 134 33.68 -12.29 10.62
C GLY A 134 32.58 -11.67 9.76
N SER A 135 31.85 -12.42 8.93
CA SER A 135 30.80 -11.87 8.06
C SER A 135 29.58 -11.38 8.80
N GLY A 136 29.27 -11.93 9.97
CA GLY A 136 28.04 -11.65 10.71
C GLY A 136 26.81 -12.37 10.17
N GLU A 137 26.92 -13.05 9.06
CA GLU A 137 25.80 -13.63 8.32
C GLU A 137 25.83 -15.15 8.39
N HIS A 138 24.64 -15.73 8.41
CA HIS A 138 24.45 -17.17 8.29
C HIS A 138 23.87 -17.50 6.91
N TYR A 139 24.49 -18.47 6.24
CA TYR A 139 24.07 -18.92 4.91
C TYR A 139 23.73 -20.41 4.94
N ILE A 140 22.65 -20.77 4.26
CA ILE A 140 22.29 -22.15 3.97
C ILE A 140 22.78 -22.48 2.56
N THR A 141 23.58 -23.52 2.43
CA THR A 141 24.02 -24.02 1.13
C THR A 141 23.06 -25.12 0.68
N GLN A 142 22.41 -24.91 -0.46
CA GLN A 142 21.55 -25.89 -1.12
C GLN A 142 22.32 -26.53 -2.29
N ASN A 143 22.31 -27.84 -2.34
CA ASN A 143 22.87 -28.58 -3.45
C ASN A 143 21.76 -28.85 -4.48
N LEU A 144 21.88 -28.26 -5.65
CA LEU A 144 20.96 -28.45 -6.79
C LEU A 144 21.54 -29.44 -7.83
N GLY A 145 22.34 -30.39 -7.37
CA GLY A 145 22.91 -31.45 -8.21
C GLY A 145 24.20 -31.03 -8.92
N PHE A 146 24.16 -30.03 -9.76
CA PHE A 146 25.33 -29.53 -10.53
C PHE A 146 25.83 -28.15 -10.02
N MET A 147 25.13 -27.55 -9.06
CA MET A 147 25.43 -26.22 -8.53
C MET A 147 25.16 -26.14 -7.03
N PHE A 148 26.05 -25.48 -6.30
CA PHE A 148 25.85 -25.11 -4.91
C PHE A 148 25.35 -23.66 -4.84
N VAL A 149 24.15 -23.46 -4.33
CA VAL A 149 23.58 -22.11 -4.12
C VAL A 149 23.63 -21.77 -2.65
N ARG A 150 24.28 -20.65 -2.32
CA ARG A 150 24.31 -20.11 -0.95
C ARG A 150 23.21 -19.08 -0.80
N ASN A 151 22.21 -19.38 0.00
CA ASN A 151 21.12 -18.48 0.32
C ASN A 151 21.36 -17.86 1.69
N TYR A 152 21.14 -16.54 1.79
CA TYR A 152 21.15 -15.86 3.08
C TYR A 152 20.02 -16.38 3.97
N ALA A 153 20.35 -16.88 5.14
CA ALA A 153 19.41 -17.46 6.08
C ALA A 153 19.11 -16.53 7.28
N GLY A 154 19.94 -15.53 7.49
CA GLY A 154 19.78 -14.61 8.60
C GLY A 154 21.09 -14.16 9.23
N PRO A 155 21.03 -13.44 10.34
CA PRO A 155 22.21 -13.08 11.12
C PRO A 155 22.82 -14.32 11.77
N CYS A 156 24.15 -14.37 11.88
CA CYS A 156 24.87 -15.44 12.55
C CYS A 156 24.40 -15.57 14.01
N HIS A 157 23.98 -16.77 14.41
CA HIS A 157 23.41 -17.01 15.75
C HIS A 157 24.41 -16.73 16.88
N LYS A 158 25.69 -17.07 16.70
CA LYS A 158 26.73 -16.90 17.72
C LYS A 158 27.07 -15.44 17.98
N CYS A 159 27.35 -14.66 16.94
CA CYS A 159 27.69 -13.25 17.08
C CYS A 159 26.49 -12.31 16.89
N ARG A 160 25.31 -12.84 16.61
CA ARG A 160 24.06 -12.08 16.39
C ARG A 160 24.23 -10.98 15.36
N GLY A 161 24.86 -11.32 14.24
CA GLY A 161 25.07 -10.41 13.13
C GLY A 161 26.32 -9.52 13.21
N ARG A 162 27.11 -9.57 14.27
CA ARG A 162 28.24 -8.66 14.45
C ARG A 162 29.55 -9.06 13.78
N GLY A 163 29.70 -10.30 13.42
CA GLY A 163 30.96 -10.84 12.94
C GLY A 163 32.04 -11.03 14.03
N SER A 164 31.84 -10.50 15.21
CA SER A 164 32.78 -10.63 16.35
C SER A 164 32.04 -10.60 17.68
N TYR A 165 32.70 -10.98 18.75
CA TYR A 165 32.19 -10.91 20.13
C TYR A 165 33.32 -10.52 21.08
N PHE A 166 32.98 -10.03 22.25
CA PHE A 166 33.93 -9.67 23.32
C PHE A 166 34.07 -10.82 24.32
N SER A 167 35.26 -10.95 24.92
CA SER A 167 35.50 -11.95 25.95
C SER A 167 34.55 -11.83 27.12
N ASN A 168 34.19 -10.62 27.53
CA ASN A 168 33.19 -10.35 28.55
C ASN A 168 31.91 -9.82 27.95
N THR A 169 30.88 -10.61 27.93
CA THR A 169 29.55 -10.22 27.42
C THR A 169 28.88 -9.23 28.39
N CYS A 170 28.34 -8.15 27.88
CA CYS A 170 27.58 -7.19 28.65
C CYS A 170 26.31 -7.84 29.22
N GLN A 171 26.15 -7.84 30.54
CA GLN A 171 25.00 -8.45 31.19
C GLN A 171 23.70 -7.69 30.93
N LYS A 172 23.75 -6.36 30.84
CA LYS A 172 22.58 -5.51 30.68
C LYS A 172 21.87 -5.74 29.31
N CYS A 173 22.63 -5.91 28.24
CA CYS A 173 22.08 -6.18 26.91
C CYS A 173 22.30 -7.62 26.45
N GLN A 174 22.85 -8.48 27.29
CA GLN A 174 23.17 -9.89 26.99
C GLN A 174 23.93 -10.07 25.67
N GLY A 175 24.87 -9.18 25.46
CA GLY A 175 25.69 -9.22 24.24
C GLY A 175 25.06 -8.56 23.01
N VAL A 176 23.83 -8.08 23.01
CA VAL A 176 23.16 -7.49 21.85
C VAL A 176 23.69 -6.09 21.52
N GLY A 177 24.12 -5.30 22.50
CA GLY A 177 24.57 -3.92 22.35
C GLY A 177 23.46 -2.88 22.31
N HIS A 178 22.23 -3.31 22.19
CA HIS A 178 21.05 -2.44 22.11
C HIS A 178 20.01 -2.87 23.13
N GLN A 179 19.12 -1.95 23.45
CA GLN A 179 17.95 -2.17 24.28
C GLN A 179 16.73 -1.58 23.59
N THR A 180 15.62 -2.29 23.60
CA THR A 180 14.35 -1.77 23.15
C THR A 180 13.69 -1.00 24.29
N ARG A 181 13.18 0.20 23.98
CA ARG A 181 12.35 0.99 24.90
C ARG A 181 11.06 1.32 24.17
N HIS A 182 9.96 1.23 24.90
CA HIS A 182 8.66 1.66 24.46
C HIS A 182 8.55 3.17 24.59
N GLU A 183 8.24 3.86 23.50
CA GLU A 183 8.05 5.32 23.48
C GLU A 183 6.62 5.69 23.10
N ILE A 184 6.13 6.72 23.78
CA ILE A 184 4.82 7.33 23.50
C ILE A 184 5.10 8.72 22.98
N PHE A 185 4.62 9.00 21.76
CA PHE A 185 4.88 10.25 21.08
C PHE A 185 3.59 10.90 20.60
N ARG A 186 3.38 12.17 20.94
CA ARG A 186 2.27 12.96 20.43
C ARG A 186 2.62 13.61 19.11
N VAL A 187 1.80 13.32 18.11
CA VAL A 187 1.98 13.81 16.74
C VAL A 187 0.85 14.76 16.41
N THR A 188 1.19 15.96 15.96
CA THR A 188 0.23 16.88 15.35
C THR A 188 0.20 16.60 13.85
N LEU A 189 -0.95 16.20 13.35
CA LEU A 189 -1.23 15.96 11.95
C LEU A 189 -2.02 17.14 11.41
N PRO A 190 -1.42 18.02 10.61
CA PRO A 190 -2.17 19.12 10.02
C PRO A 190 -3.16 18.60 8.97
N LYS A 191 -4.29 19.28 8.83
CA LYS A 191 -5.25 19.01 7.76
C LYS A 191 -4.54 18.98 6.39
N GLY A 192 -4.92 18.06 5.55
CA GLY A 192 -4.28 17.87 4.23
C GLY A 192 -2.93 17.17 4.23
N SER A 193 -2.43 16.71 5.39
CA SER A 193 -1.24 15.83 5.47
C SER A 193 -1.55 14.36 5.10
N ASN A 194 -2.80 14.05 4.83
CA ASN A 194 -3.43 12.73 4.80
C ASN A 194 -2.86 11.73 3.80
N PHE A 195 -2.00 12.14 2.88
CA PHE A 195 -1.48 11.24 1.83
C PHE A 195 0.02 11.29 1.67
N LYS A 196 0.71 12.13 2.45
CA LYS A 196 2.15 12.38 2.26
C LYS A 196 3.02 11.74 3.32
N GLY A 197 2.41 11.23 4.40
CA GLY A 197 3.16 10.84 5.58
C GLY A 197 3.81 12.05 6.28
N VAL A 198 4.21 11.87 7.52
CA VAL A 198 4.89 12.89 8.31
C VAL A 198 6.21 12.32 8.80
N VAL A 199 7.27 13.11 8.68
CA VAL A 199 8.63 12.71 9.03
C VAL A 199 9.08 13.47 10.28
N PHE A 200 9.60 12.73 11.26
CA PHE A 200 10.16 13.28 12.49
C PHE A 200 11.62 12.86 12.61
N GLU A 201 12.52 13.82 12.42
CA GLU A 201 13.95 13.59 12.57
C GLU A 201 14.32 13.28 14.02
N GLY A 202 15.30 12.40 14.19
CA GLY A 202 15.79 12.02 15.51
C GLY A 202 14.83 11.14 16.35
N ARG A 203 13.72 10.67 15.77
CA ARG A 203 12.72 9.82 16.44
C ARG A 203 12.78 8.35 16.02
N GLY A 204 13.65 8.00 15.08
CA GLY A 204 13.93 6.60 14.70
C GLY A 204 14.89 5.92 15.66
N ASN A 205 15.39 4.75 15.26
CA ASN A 205 16.33 3.96 16.05
C ASN A 205 17.70 4.65 16.16
N TYR A 206 18.39 4.41 17.28
CA TYR A 206 19.78 4.77 17.42
C TYR A 206 20.66 3.70 16.77
N GLY A 207 21.47 4.10 15.81
CA GLY A 207 22.42 3.21 15.12
C GLY A 207 23.80 3.19 15.80
N ASP A 208 24.32 4.36 16.19
CA ASP A 208 25.65 4.54 16.79
C ASP A 208 25.61 5.66 17.83
N LEU A 209 26.59 5.65 18.73
CA LEU A 209 26.78 6.64 19.79
C LEU A 209 27.05 8.05 19.31
N GLU A 210 27.74 8.17 18.18
CA GLU A 210 28.22 9.44 17.64
C GLU A 210 27.28 10.07 16.63
N GLN A 211 26.20 9.39 16.26
CA GLN A 211 25.27 9.83 15.25
C GLN A 211 23.90 10.14 15.82
N ASN A 212 23.19 11.06 15.17
CA ASN A 212 21.81 11.35 15.50
C ASN A 212 20.92 10.11 15.25
N PRO A 213 19.88 9.91 16.05
CA PRO A 213 18.92 8.85 15.80
C PRO A 213 18.31 8.97 14.41
N GLY A 214 17.86 7.87 13.87
CA GLY A 214 17.15 7.83 12.61
C GLY A 214 15.82 8.61 12.64
N THR A 215 15.12 8.57 11.54
CA THR A 215 13.83 9.23 11.40
C THR A 215 12.67 8.31 11.75
N LEU A 216 11.61 8.88 12.33
CA LEU A 216 10.30 8.26 12.43
C LEU A 216 9.45 8.75 11.25
N PHE A 217 8.99 7.83 10.43
CA PHE A 217 8.07 8.08 9.35
C PHE A 217 6.68 7.58 9.73
N ILE A 218 5.68 8.46 9.72
CA ILE A 218 4.30 8.10 9.99
C ILE A 218 3.53 8.15 8.68
N GLU A 219 3.19 6.98 8.18
CA GLU A 219 2.32 6.81 7.01
C GLU A 219 0.87 6.96 7.45
N VAL A 220 0.19 8.00 6.98
CA VAL A 220 -1.22 8.24 7.31
C VAL A 220 -2.11 7.56 6.28
N ILE A 221 -2.98 6.68 6.74
CA ILE A 221 -3.97 5.96 5.92
C ILE A 221 -5.37 6.39 6.34
N ILE A 222 -6.16 6.89 5.40
CA ILE A 222 -7.56 7.20 5.65
C ILE A 222 -8.40 5.96 5.35
N LYS A 223 -9.18 5.53 6.34
CA LYS A 223 -10.12 4.42 6.18
C LYS A 223 -11.23 4.79 5.21
N GLN A 224 -11.40 3.96 4.22
CA GLN A 224 -12.49 4.05 3.26
C GLN A 224 -13.53 2.98 3.55
N THR A 225 -14.78 3.26 3.18
CA THR A 225 -15.87 2.27 3.19
C THR A 225 -16.36 2.07 1.76
N GLU A 226 -17.22 1.09 1.55
CA GLU A 226 -17.84 0.86 0.22
C GLU A 226 -18.64 2.06 -0.26
N THR A 227 -19.24 2.82 0.66
CA THR A 227 -20.10 3.97 0.35
C THR A 227 -19.39 5.31 0.47
N LEU A 228 -18.25 5.39 1.17
CA LEU A 228 -17.49 6.62 1.39
C LEU A 228 -16.01 6.36 1.10
N PHE A 229 -15.55 6.81 -0.06
CA PHE A 229 -14.21 6.58 -0.56
C PHE A 229 -13.70 7.78 -1.36
N PHE A 230 -12.45 7.74 -1.77
CA PHE A 230 -11.86 8.75 -2.67
C PHE A 230 -11.20 8.10 -3.88
N ASP A 231 -11.24 8.82 -4.99
CA ASP A 231 -10.66 8.40 -6.26
C ASP A 231 -9.16 8.74 -6.35
N GLN A 232 -8.54 8.46 -7.50
CA GLN A 232 -7.13 8.76 -7.76
C GLN A 232 -6.82 10.27 -7.77
N GLN A 233 -7.82 11.11 -8.02
CA GLN A 233 -7.72 12.57 -7.96
C GLN A 233 -8.01 13.11 -6.56
N LEU A 234 -8.21 12.23 -5.58
CA LEU A 234 -8.57 12.53 -4.19
C LEU A 234 -9.97 13.16 -4.03
N ASN A 235 -10.85 13.09 -5.03
CA ASN A 235 -12.23 13.50 -4.85
C ASN A 235 -12.94 12.54 -3.90
N LEU A 236 -13.71 13.11 -2.98
CA LEU A 236 -14.47 12.34 -2.00
C LEU A 236 -15.79 11.88 -2.63
N HIS A 237 -16.00 10.59 -2.69
CA HIS A 237 -17.24 9.98 -3.15
C HIS A 237 -18.05 9.48 -1.97
N HIS A 238 -19.34 9.79 -1.96
CA HIS A 238 -20.27 9.25 -0.97
C HIS A 238 -21.56 8.81 -1.65
N GLU A 239 -21.95 7.56 -1.46
CA GLU A 239 -23.23 7.02 -1.88
C GLU A 239 -24.28 7.29 -0.81
N ILE A 240 -25.34 8.01 -1.19
CA ILE A 240 -26.43 8.41 -0.30
C ILE A 240 -27.69 7.67 -0.70
N TYR A 241 -28.27 6.98 0.24
CA TYR A 241 -29.52 6.29 0.05
C TYR A 241 -30.68 7.21 0.42
N VAL A 242 -31.58 7.44 -0.52
CA VAL A 242 -32.74 8.33 -0.37
C VAL A 242 -34.04 7.59 -0.65
N ASP A 243 -35.10 8.03 0.01
CA ASP A 243 -36.44 7.53 -0.28
C ASP A 243 -36.88 8.04 -1.66
N PRO A 244 -37.32 7.15 -2.58
CA PRO A 244 -37.74 7.56 -3.93
C PRO A 244 -39.00 8.47 -3.90
N VAL A 245 -39.89 8.31 -2.93
CA VAL A 245 -41.09 9.16 -2.79
C VAL A 245 -40.65 10.57 -2.39
N GLN A 246 -39.77 10.70 -1.41
CA GLN A 246 -39.18 12.00 -1.03
C GLN A 246 -38.48 12.65 -2.21
N ALA A 247 -37.69 11.90 -2.96
CA ALA A 247 -36.95 12.41 -4.13
C ALA A 247 -37.88 12.93 -5.26
N LEU A 248 -39.10 12.38 -5.35
CA LEU A 248 -40.09 12.79 -6.33
C LEU A 248 -40.92 14.02 -5.89
N VAL A 249 -41.32 14.04 -4.61
CA VAL A 249 -42.26 15.04 -4.09
C VAL A 249 -41.53 16.28 -3.57
N GLU A 250 -40.45 16.08 -2.85
CA GLU A 250 -39.65 17.16 -2.26
C GLU A 250 -38.15 16.94 -2.54
N PRO A 251 -37.66 17.38 -3.71
CA PRO A 251 -36.28 17.15 -4.12
C PRO A 251 -35.30 18.06 -3.37
N SER A 252 -35.41 18.07 -2.03
CA SER A 252 -34.52 18.77 -1.10
C SER A 252 -33.87 17.76 -0.19
N PHE A 253 -32.53 17.84 -0.05
CA PHE A 253 -31.75 16.91 0.73
C PHE A 253 -30.82 17.63 1.69
N SER A 254 -30.73 17.09 2.90
CA SER A 254 -29.76 17.52 3.90
C SER A 254 -28.69 16.44 4.06
N TYR A 255 -27.46 16.79 3.72
CA TYR A 255 -26.33 15.89 3.81
C TYR A 255 -25.43 16.26 4.97
N LYS A 256 -25.20 15.33 5.88
CA LYS A 256 -24.21 15.49 6.95
C LYS A 256 -22.84 15.16 6.40
N HIS A 257 -22.05 16.19 6.14
CA HIS A 257 -20.70 16.07 5.64
C HIS A 257 -19.78 15.44 6.71
N PRO A 258 -18.76 14.63 6.35
CA PRO A 258 -17.83 14.06 7.32
C PRO A 258 -17.12 15.08 8.22
N SER A 259 -16.96 16.33 7.76
CA SER A 259 -16.44 17.43 8.60
C SER A 259 -17.44 17.95 9.64
N GLY A 260 -18.60 17.30 9.81
CA GLY A 260 -19.65 17.75 10.76
C GLY A 260 -20.62 18.78 10.20
N ASN A 261 -20.32 19.46 9.10
CA ASN A 261 -21.17 20.45 8.48
C ASN A 261 -22.40 19.83 7.80
N ILE A 262 -23.51 20.55 7.77
CA ILE A 262 -24.71 20.13 7.04
C ILE A 262 -24.77 20.91 5.73
N LEU A 263 -24.76 20.18 4.61
CA LEU A 263 -24.95 20.73 3.28
C LEU A 263 -26.40 20.50 2.88
N LYS A 264 -27.09 21.56 2.40
CA LYS A 264 -28.48 21.48 1.94
C LYS A 264 -28.53 21.69 0.43
N PHE A 265 -29.21 20.78 -0.25
CA PHE A 265 -29.37 20.79 -1.69
C PHE A 265 -30.85 20.88 -2.04
N LYS A 266 -31.18 21.72 -3.01
CA LYS A 266 -32.51 21.81 -3.59
C LYS A 266 -32.40 21.67 -5.09
N PHE A 267 -33.07 20.67 -5.64
CA PHE A 267 -33.08 20.39 -7.09
C PHE A 267 -34.36 20.94 -7.72
N ASN A 268 -34.27 21.39 -8.97
CA ASN A 268 -35.42 21.91 -9.70
C ASN A 268 -36.32 20.80 -10.29
N SER A 269 -35.88 19.56 -10.24
CA SER A 269 -36.61 18.40 -10.72
C SER A 269 -36.28 17.19 -9.84
N SER A 270 -37.07 16.13 -9.98
CA SER A 270 -36.79 14.86 -9.30
C SER A 270 -35.39 14.34 -9.61
N VAL A 271 -34.71 13.86 -8.59
CA VAL A 271 -33.36 13.27 -8.70
C VAL A 271 -33.50 11.80 -9.07
N LYS A 272 -32.86 11.39 -10.16
CA LYS A 272 -32.87 9.98 -10.58
C LYS A 272 -31.89 9.16 -9.76
N SER A 273 -32.20 7.86 -9.53
CA SER A 273 -31.24 6.94 -8.94
C SER A 273 -29.96 6.84 -9.78
N GLY A 274 -28.80 6.88 -9.16
CA GLY A 274 -27.50 6.92 -9.83
C GLY A 274 -27.02 8.35 -10.21
N TYR A 275 -27.84 9.39 -9.99
CA TYR A 275 -27.41 10.76 -10.24
C TYR A 275 -26.23 11.14 -9.33
N VAL A 276 -25.19 11.76 -9.90
CA VAL A 276 -24.04 12.27 -9.15
C VAL A 276 -24.07 13.78 -9.12
N HIS A 277 -24.15 14.33 -7.91
CA HIS A 277 -24.04 15.76 -7.66
C HIS A 277 -22.63 16.11 -7.21
N ILE A 278 -21.96 17.00 -7.94
CA ILE A 278 -20.60 17.45 -7.64
C ILE A 278 -20.64 18.75 -6.87
N VAL A 279 -20.07 18.74 -5.68
CA VAL A 279 -19.93 19.93 -4.84
C VAL A 279 -18.47 20.35 -4.81
N LYS A 280 -18.17 21.45 -5.48
CA LYS A 280 -16.81 21.95 -5.62
C LYS A 280 -16.17 22.32 -4.29
N ASN A 281 -14.90 21.98 -4.11
CA ASN A 281 -14.10 22.31 -2.92
C ASN A 281 -14.71 21.82 -1.59
N LYS A 282 -15.48 20.72 -1.62
CA LYS A 282 -16.07 20.09 -0.43
C LYS A 282 -15.56 18.67 -0.18
N GLY A 283 -14.58 18.22 -0.93
CA GLY A 283 -13.89 16.96 -0.70
C GLY A 283 -12.81 17.06 0.37
N ILE A 284 -11.89 16.12 0.35
CA ILE A 284 -10.79 16.01 1.32
C ILE A 284 -9.81 17.18 1.15
N PRO A 285 -9.28 17.75 2.24
CA PRO A 285 -8.20 18.73 2.16
C PRO A 285 -6.97 18.09 1.50
N THR A 286 -6.48 18.71 0.43
CA THR A 286 -5.26 18.28 -0.29
C THR A 286 -4.04 19.10 0.13
N SER A 287 -4.31 20.25 0.78
CA SER A 287 -3.32 21.11 1.45
C SER A 287 -4.01 21.92 2.54
N SER A 288 -3.26 22.83 3.19
CA SER A 288 -3.85 23.76 4.18
C SER A 288 -4.96 24.65 3.61
N GLU A 289 -4.95 24.95 2.30
CA GLU A 289 -5.85 25.91 1.66
C GLU A 289 -6.76 25.28 0.61
N THR A 290 -6.37 24.15 0.03
CA THR A 290 -7.10 23.52 -1.07
C THR A 290 -7.83 22.27 -0.63
N ARG A 291 -8.98 22.05 -1.24
CA ARG A 291 -9.79 20.83 -1.07
C ARG A 291 -10.15 20.27 -2.44
N SER A 292 -10.30 18.96 -2.49
CA SER A 292 -10.86 18.26 -3.65
C SER A 292 -12.38 18.48 -3.74
N ASP A 293 -13.02 17.90 -4.72
CA ASP A 293 -14.45 17.92 -4.88
C ASP A 293 -15.14 16.81 -4.09
N LEU A 294 -16.40 17.03 -3.74
CA LEU A 294 -17.28 16.02 -3.15
C LEU A 294 -18.28 15.57 -4.22
N HIS A 295 -18.33 14.28 -4.47
CA HIS A 295 -19.23 13.60 -5.39
C HIS A 295 -20.28 12.83 -4.59
N LEU A 296 -21.52 13.32 -4.60
CA LEU A 296 -22.64 12.69 -3.92
C LEU A 296 -23.44 11.88 -4.92
N LYS A 297 -23.42 10.55 -4.81
CA LYS A 297 -24.21 9.65 -5.64
C LYS A 297 -25.50 9.30 -4.92
N PHE A 298 -26.62 9.67 -5.49
CA PHE A 298 -27.95 9.40 -4.94
C PHE A 298 -28.45 8.06 -5.42
N LEU A 299 -28.75 7.17 -4.49
CA LEU A 299 -29.32 5.84 -4.77
C LEU A 299 -30.69 5.71 -4.10
N TYR A 300 -31.62 5.09 -4.79
CA TYR A 300 -32.93 4.85 -4.20
C TYR A 300 -32.89 3.65 -3.25
N ASN A 301 -33.36 3.87 -2.03
CA ASN A 301 -33.64 2.80 -1.09
C ASN A 301 -35.14 2.59 -1.02
N ILE A 302 -35.62 1.45 -1.46
CA ILE A 302 -37.03 1.09 -1.38
C ILE A 302 -37.29 0.63 0.07
N PRO A 303 -38.20 1.30 0.81
CA PRO A 303 -38.61 0.84 2.14
C PRO A 303 -39.08 -0.61 2.10
N LYS A 304 -38.60 -1.42 3.04
CA LYS A 304 -39.00 -2.83 3.14
C LYS A 304 -40.28 -3.03 3.95
N ASP A 305 -40.51 -2.10 4.88
CA ASP A 305 -41.60 -2.16 5.83
C ASP A 305 -42.51 -0.93 5.59
N LEU A 306 -43.61 -1.16 4.89
CA LEU A 306 -44.67 -0.19 4.71
C LEU A 306 -45.77 -0.47 5.72
N ASN A 307 -46.35 0.55 6.31
CA ASN A 307 -47.55 0.40 7.12
C ASN A 307 -48.80 0.31 6.20
N GLU A 308 -49.97 -0.10 6.76
CA GLU A 308 -51.20 -0.31 5.99
C GLU A 308 -51.66 0.97 5.25
N GLU A 309 -51.49 2.15 5.84
CA GLU A 309 -51.89 3.42 5.22
C GLU A 309 -50.96 3.77 4.04
N GLU A 310 -49.65 3.53 4.16
CA GLU A 310 -48.67 3.74 3.09
C GLU A 310 -48.92 2.77 1.93
N GLU A 311 -49.24 1.49 2.19
CA GLU A 311 -49.57 0.52 1.15
C GLU A 311 -50.84 0.90 0.40
N GLN A 312 -51.89 1.34 1.11
CA GLN A 312 -53.13 1.80 0.49
C GLN A 312 -52.91 3.04 -0.36
N PHE A 313 -52.11 4.03 0.13
CA PHE A 313 -51.78 5.23 -0.61
C PHE A 313 -51.03 4.89 -1.90
N LEU A 314 -49.96 4.08 -1.82
CA LEU A 314 -49.15 3.68 -2.96
C LEU A 314 -49.96 2.87 -3.97
N SER A 315 -50.83 1.96 -3.51
CA SER A 315 -51.73 1.22 -4.37
C SER A 315 -52.70 2.12 -5.14
N SER A 316 -53.32 3.10 -4.47
CA SER A 316 -54.18 4.09 -5.10
C SER A 316 -53.44 4.95 -6.13
N TYR A 317 -52.20 5.31 -5.84
CA TYR A 317 -51.31 6.06 -6.76
C TYR A 317 -51.00 5.26 -8.02
N ILE A 318 -50.65 3.95 -7.86
CA ILE A 318 -50.39 3.05 -8.99
C ILE A 318 -51.62 2.95 -9.90
N ASP A 319 -52.81 2.76 -9.33
CA ASP A 319 -54.04 2.65 -10.07
C ASP A 319 -54.43 3.94 -10.80
N SER A 320 -54.09 5.10 -10.20
CA SER A 320 -54.30 6.40 -10.83
C SER A 320 -53.36 6.62 -12.02
N ARG A 321 -52.13 6.08 -11.95
CA ARG A 321 -51.16 6.13 -13.04
C ARG A 321 -51.56 5.24 -14.21
N LYS A 322 -51.93 3.99 -13.93
CA LYS A 322 -52.44 3.04 -14.96
C LYS A 322 -53.59 3.64 -15.76
N ARG A 323 -54.54 4.32 -15.08
CA ARG A 323 -55.65 4.99 -15.76
C ARG A 323 -55.20 6.16 -16.68
N ARG A 324 -54.09 6.84 -16.37
CA ARG A 324 -53.55 7.94 -17.20
C ARG A 324 -52.72 7.45 -18.39
N GLU A 325 -52.15 6.25 -18.29
CA GLU A 325 -51.39 5.63 -19.41
C GLU A 325 -52.33 4.90 -20.43
N LEU A 326 -53.60 4.68 -20.05
CA LEU A 326 -54.62 4.07 -20.91
C LEU A 326 -55.48 5.10 -21.65
N LEU A 327 -55.31 6.41 -21.37
CA LEU A 327 -55.91 7.55 -22.09
C LEU A 327 -54.85 8.24 -22.96
#